data_caa86cab675a791c689ac4f152dad830
#
_entry.id   caa86cab675a791c689ac4f152dad830
#
_cell.length_a   1.000
_cell.length_b   1.000
_cell.length_c   1.000
_cell.angle_alpha   90.00
_cell.angle_beta   90.00
_cell.angle_gamma   90.00
#
_symmetry.space_group_name_H-M   'P 1'
#
loop_
_entity.id
_entity.type
_entity.pdbx_description
1 polymer ?
#
loop_
_entity_poly.entity_id
_entity_poly.type
_entity_poly.pdbx_seq_one_letter_code
_entity_poly.pdbx_strand_id
1 'polypeptide(L)'
;GTFHCHTDWSDGEATLKEMAEGARALGFQYLGIGDHSRSLAMARGLTIDRVRDQWAAIDALNAEYGDSFRLFKGTECDILGDGSLDYPDDVLAGFDYVVASVHSRFKMSRDEMTARIIRAISNPHVTMLGHATGRLLLARAPYEVDLDAVIDAAAEHRTMIEINASPYRLDLDSVHCRRARKKGVVLVINPDAHSVAGLKDLSYGVGVARRAWLTRDDVFNTAPVAEIADRLARHAFR
;
A
#
# COMPACT_ATOMS: atom_id res chain seq x y z
N GLY A 1 -4.19 12.63 1.44
CA GLY A 1 -3.28 11.94 0.50
C GLY A 1 -3.49 10.44 0.48
N THR A 2 -2.60 9.71 -0.20
CA THR A 2 -2.68 8.26 -0.38
C THR A 2 -1.28 7.66 -0.58
N PHE A 3 -1.15 6.32 -0.50
CA PHE A 3 0.15 5.65 -0.42
C PHE A 3 0.42 4.58 -1.49
N HIS A 4 -0.55 4.17 -2.27
CA HIS A 4 -0.38 3.12 -3.27
C HIS A 4 -0.63 3.69 -4.66
N CYS A 5 0.45 4.21 -5.26
CA CYS A 5 0.45 4.80 -6.58
C CYS A 5 1.73 4.43 -7.33
N HIS A 6 1.58 4.08 -8.59
CA HIS A 6 2.66 3.65 -9.48
C HIS A 6 3.05 4.76 -10.47
N THR A 7 4.29 4.74 -10.88
CA THR A 7 4.84 5.71 -11.82
C THR A 7 5.48 4.99 -13.02
N ASP A 8 6.03 5.74 -13.97
CA ASP A 8 6.80 5.22 -15.10
C ASP A 8 8.10 4.51 -14.69
N TRP A 9 8.47 4.59 -13.41
CA TRP A 9 9.56 3.76 -12.86
C TRP A 9 9.20 2.27 -12.86
N SER A 10 7.94 1.91 -12.61
CA SER A 10 7.44 0.55 -12.82
C SER A 10 6.44 0.49 -13.97
N ASP A 11 5.19 0.24 -13.73
CA ASP A 11 4.16 0.05 -14.75
C ASP A 11 3.11 1.17 -14.80
N GLY A 12 3.30 2.24 -14.06
CA GLY A 12 2.49 3.46 -14.19
C GLY A 12 2.72 4.18 -15.52
N GLU A 13 1.75 4.98 -15.92
CA GLU A 13 1.74 5.74 -17.19
C GLU A 13 2.37 7.12 -17.05
N ALA A 14 2.48 7.67 -15.84
CA ALA A 14 2.90 9.02 -15.56
C ALA A 14 4.21 9.08 -14.76
N THR A 15 4.99 10.14 -14.97
CA THR A 15 6.22 10.39 -14.21
C THR A 15 5.92 10.72 -12.74
N LEU A 16 6.94 10.63 -11.87
CA LEU A 16 6.85 11.09 -10.47
C LEU A 16 6.27 12.51 -10.36
N LYS A 17 6.72 13.42 -11.22
CA LYS A 17 6.28 14.82 -11.19
C LYS A 17 4.82 14.96 -11.63
N GLU A 18 4.41 14.28 -12.69
CA GLU A 18 3.02 14.31 -13.17
C GLU A 18 2.05 13.74 -12.14
N MET A 19 2.42 12.63 -11.47
CA MET A 19 1.61 12.06 -10.39
C MET A 19 1.51 13.03 -9.20
N ALA A 20 2.61 13.66 -8.81
CA ALA A 20 2.63 14.65 -7.73
C ALA A 20 1.77 15.87 -8.04
N GLU A 21 1.91 16.44 -9.25
CA GLU A 21 1.10 17.59 -9.67
C GLU A 21 -0.39 17.23 -9.79
N GLY A 22 -0.70 16.03 -10.27
CA GLY A 22 -2.06 15.51 -10.30
C GLY A 22 -2.68 15.39 -8.90
N ALA A 23 -1.92 14.89 -7.93
CA ALA A 23 -2.35 14.81 -6.53
C ALA A 23 -2.55 16.21 -5.91
N ARG A 24 -1.63 17.14 -6.16
CA ARG A 24 -1.75 18.55 -5.74
C ARG A 24 -2.99 19.22 -6.31
N ALA A 25 -3.29 19.01 -7.60
CA ALA A 25 -4.48 19.53 -8.25
C ALA A 25 -5.79 18.99 -7.64
N LEU A 26 -5.76 17.79 -7.04
CA LEU A 26 -6.87 17.21 -6.28
C LEU A 26 -6.93 17.72 -4.83
N GLY A 27 -6.02 18.59 -4.41
CA GLY A 27 -5.96 19.14 -3.05
C GLY A 27 -5.32 18.19 -2.03
N PHE A 28 -4.56 17.18 -2.48
CA PHE A 28 -3.80 16.32 -1.56
C PHE A 28 -2.64 17.10 -0.94
N GLN A 29 -2.29 16.78 0.29
CA GLN A 29 -1.12 17.33 0.97
C GLN A 29 0.14 16.47 0.77
N TYR A 30 -0.04 15.22 0.37
CA TYR A 30 1.03 14.26 0.15
C TYR A 30 0.62 13.16 -0.82
N LEU A 31 1.62 12.50 -1.38
CA LEU A 31 1.49 11.29 -2.18
C LEU A 31 2.58 10.31 -1.80
N GLY A 32 2.23 9.06 -1.53
CA GLY A 32 3.18 7.97 -1.41
C GLY A 32 3.38 7.28 -2.75
N ILE A 33 4.63 7.01 -3.10
CA ILE A 33 5.02 6.28 -4.30
C ILE A 33 5.18 4.81 -3.93
N GLY A 34 4.51 3.91 -4.65
CA GLY A 34 4.42 2.48 -4.36
C GLY A 34 4.84 1.61 -5.55
N ASP A 35 5.86 2.01 -6.31
CA ASP A 35 6.32 1.22 -7.45
C ASP A 35 6.73 -0.19 -7.04
N HIS A 36 6.54 -1.16 -7.97
CA HIS A 36 6.73 -2.58 -7.72
C HIS A 36 8.17 -2.96 -7.41
N SER A 37 8.35 -3.96 -6.53
CA SER A 37 9.62 -4.57 -6.25
C SER A 37 10.08 -5.51 -7.38
N ARG A 38 11.35 -5.88 -7.36
CA ARG A 38 12.09 -6.50 -8.47
C ARG A 38 11.51 -7.82 -9.00
N SER A 39 10.84 -8.62 -8.16
CA SER A 39 10.33 -9.94 -8.58
C SER A 39 9.17 -9.83 -9.57
N LEU A 40 8.46 -8.71 -9.62
CA LEU A 40 7.40 -8.47 -10.60
C LEU A 40 7.98 -7.91 -11.92
N ALA A 41 8.73 -8.74 -12.62
CA ALA A 41 9.42 -8.35 -13.87
C ALA A 41 8.46 -7.83 -14.95
N MET A 42 7.22 -8.35 -15.02
CA MET A 42 6.20 -7.90 -16.00
C MET A 42 5.80 -6.44 -15.77
N ALA A 43 5.83 -5.97 -14.52
CA ALA A 43 5.58 -4.58 -14.16
C ALA A 43 6.88 -3.75 -14.11
N ARG A 44 7.99 -4.22 -14.66
CA ARG A 44 9.29 -3.55 -14.62
C ARG A 44 9.78 -3.23 -13.20
N GLY A 45 9.48 -4.11 -12.23
CA GLY A 45 9.80 -3.94 -10.82
C GLY A 45 11.24 -3.48 -10.59
N LEU A 46 11.45 -2.63 -9.59
CA LEU A 46 12.69 -1.90 -9.40
C LEU A 46 13.78 -2.80 -8.82
N THR A 47 14.98 -2.78 -9.43
CA THR A 47 16.19 -3.27 -8.78
C THR A 47 16.59 -2.35 -7.61
N ILE A 48 17.43 -2.83 -6.69
CA ILE A 48 17.88 -2.02 -5.54
C ILE A 48 18.56 -0.72 -5.98
N ASP A 49 19.32 -0.73 -7.07
CA ASP A 49 19.95 0.48 -7.59
C ASP A 49 18.91 1.48 -8.11
N ARG A 50 17.89 0.98 -8.85
CA ARG A 50 16.78 1.83 -9.30
C ARG A 50 15.95 2.40 -8.14
N VAL A 51 15.81 1.66 -7.04
CA VAL A 51 15.17 2.17 -5.81
C VAL A 51 15.94 3.37 -5.27
N ARG A 52 17.29 3.27 -5.20
CA ARG A 52 18.13 4.38 -4.72
C ARG A 52 18.04 5.60 -5.64
N ASP A 53 18.03 5.39 -6.95
CA ASP A 53 17.85 6.46 -7.93
C ASP A 53 16.47 7.13 -7.79
N GLN A 54 15.42 6.35 -7.56
CA GLN A 54 14.08 6.87 -7.32
C GLN A 54 14.00 7.68 -6.01
N TRP A 55 14.65 7.22 -4.94
CA TRP A 55 14.72 7.99 -3.69
C TRP A 55 15.39 9.35 -3.91
N ALA A 56 16.47 9.41 -4.67
CA ALA A 56 17.12 10.68 -5.00
C ALA A 56 16.20 11.61 -5.83
N ALA A 57 15.42 11.06 -6.76
CA ALA A 57 14.45 11.82 -7.53
C ALA A 57 13.30 12.35 -6.65
N ILE A 58 12.81 11.53 -5.70
CA ILE A 58 11.80 11.95 -4.72
C ILE A 58 12.33 13.06 -3.81
N ASP A 59 13.58 12.94 -3.33
CA ASP A 59 14.22 13.98 -2.50
C ASP A 59 14.35 15.30 -3.24
N ALA A 60 14.73 15.25 -4.53
CA ALA A 60 14.82 16.44 -5.37
C ALA A 60 13.46 17.15 -5.55
N LEU A 61 12.38 16.38 -5.78
CA LEU A 61 11.03 16.92 -5.88
C LEU A 61 10.53 17.47 -4.53
N ASN A 62 10.82 16.79 -3.42
CA ASN A 62 10.50 17.30 -2.09
C ASN A 62 11.21 18.62 -1.78
N ALA A 63 12.45 18.79 -2.22
CA ALA A 63 13.17 20.06 -2.10
C ALA A 63 12.54 21.18 -2.98
N GLU A 64 12.03 20.84 -4.17
CA GLU A 64 11.29 21.77 -5.05
C GLU A 64 9.96 22.20 -4.41
N TYR A 65 9.21 21.26 -3.80
CA TYR A 65 7.89 21.53 -3.22
C TYR A 65 7.94 22.18 -1.83
N GLY A 66 9.02 22.02 -1.11
CA GLY A 66 9.14 22.52 0.26
C GLY A 66 8.00 22.03 1.17
N ASP A 67 7.42 22.93 1.96
CA ASP A 67 6.32 22.61 2.86
C ASP A 67 4.94 22.50 2.18
N SER A 68 4.87 22.80 0.86
CA SER A 68 3.58 22.84 0.16
C SER A 68 3.02 21.46 -0.19
N PHE A 69 3.90 20.43 -0.32
CA PHE A 69 3.52 19.07 -0.67
C PHE A 69 4.64 18.09 -0.31
N ARG A 70 4.28 16.86 0.07
CA ARG A 70 5.24 15.82 0.44
C ARG A 70 5.07 14.57 -0.42
N LEU A 71 6.17 14.10 -1.01
CA LEU A 71 6.27 12.74 -1.55
C LEU A 71 6.88 11.82 -0.48
N PHE A 72 6.25 10.66 -0.23
CA PHE A 72 6.79 9.61 0.62
C PHE A 72 7.43 8.51 -0.23
N LYS A 73 8.61 8.05 0.20
CA LYS A 73 9.33 6.92 -0.40
C LYS A 73 8.67 5.62 0.04
N GLY A 74 7.99 4.95 -0.84
CA GLY A 74 7.38 3.66 -0.57
C GLY A 74 7.68 2.64 -1.65
N THR A 75 7.19 1.44 -1.45
CA THR A 75 7.20 0.36 -2.44
C THR A 75 6.01 -0.54 -2.25
N GLU A 76 5.48 -1.08 -3.35
CA GLU A 76 4.69 -2.29 -3.30
C GLU A 76 5.63 -3.48 -3.43
N CYS A 77 5.96 -4.07 -2.27
CA CYS A 77 6.91 -5.17 -2.15
C CYS A 77 6.20 -6.52 -2.25
N ASP A 78 6.65 -7.37 -3.17
CA ASP A 78 6.11 -8.72 -3.33
C ASP A 78 6.34 -9.58 -2.08
N ILE A 79 5.28 -10.26 -1.65
CA ILE A 79 5.34 -11.38 -0.72
C ILE A 79 5.72 -12.62 -1.52
N LEU A 80 6.94 -13.15 -1.33
CA LEU A 80 7.43 -14.32 -2.02
C LEU A 80 6.69 -15.59 -1.58
N GLY A 81 6.87 -16.69 -2.31
CA GLY A 81 6.11 -17.92 -2.08
C GLY A 81 6.28 -18.55 -0.71
N ASP A 82 7.36 -18.26 -0.01
CA ASP A 82 7.64 -18.70 1.36
C ASP A 82 7.22 -17.68 2.43
N GLY A 83 6.66 -16.53 2.02
CA GLY A 83 6.26 -15.44 2.90
C GLY A 83 7.37 -14.44 3.26
N SER A 84 8.58 -14.60 2.71
CA SER A 84 9.61 -13.55 2.78
C SER A 84 9.26 -12.39 1.84
N LEU A 85 9.88 -11.24 2.06
CA LEU A 85 9.74 -10.06 1.20
C LEU A 85 10.80 -10.06 0.11
N ASP A 86 10.48 -9.46 -1.03
CA ASP A 86 11.36 -9.43 -2.20
C ASP A 86 12.64 -8.58 -1.98
N TYR A 87 12.57 -7.54 -1.17
CA TYR A 87 13.73 -6.78 -0.74
C TYR A 87 14.27 -7.26 0.61
N PRO A 88 15.60 -7.22 0.84
CA PRO A 88 16.18 -7.47 2.15
C PRO A 88 15.90 -6.34 3.13
N ASP A 89 15.98 -6.62 4.43
CA ASP A 89 15.58 -5.70 5.51
C ASP A 89 16.36 -4.37 5.50
N ASP A 90 17.63 -4.37 5.10
CA ASP A 90 18.44 -3.15 4.99
C ASP A 90 17.94 -2.19 3.89
N VAL A 91 17.33 -2.72 2.84
CA VAL A 91 16.66 -1.92 1.80
C VAL A 91 15.27 -1.49 2.28
N LEU A 92 14.50 -2.41 2.89
CA LEU A 92 13.18 -2.09 3.43
C LEU A 92 13.21 -0.97 4.47
N ALA A 93 14.24 -0.94 5.31
CA ALA A 93 14.46 0.10 6.31
C ALA A 93 14.69 1.51 5.72
N GLY A 94 15.02 1.62 4.44
CA GLY A 94 15.21 2.90 3.75
C GLY A 94 13.93 3.54 3.21
N PHE A 95 12.81 2.81 3.19
CA PHE A 95 11.52 3.34 2.79
C PHE A 95 10.81 4.04 3.95
N ASP A 96 10.00 5.04 3.65
CA ASP A 96 9.08 5.65 4.62
C ASP A 96 7.94 4.68 4.99
N TYR A 97 7.53 3.82 4.05
CA TYR A 97 6.52 2.78 4.24
C TYR A 97 6.67 1.66 3.20
N VAL A 98 6.13 0.48 3.54
CA VAL A 98 6.12 -0.70 2.66
C VAL A 98 4.69 -1.26 2.58
N VAL A 99 4.17 -1.38 1.37
CA VAL A 99 2.95 -2.15 1.06
C VAL A 99 3.38 -3.56 0.68
N ALA A 100 3.01 -4.57 1.46
CA ALA A 100 3.31 -5.96 1.14
C ALA A 100 2.13 -6.56 0.36
N SER A 101 2.39 -7.15 -0.81
CA SER A 101 1.33 -7.64 -1.72
C SER A 101 1.64 -9.01 -2.32
N VAL A 102 0.59 -9.78 -2.62
CA VAL A 102 0.69 -11.09 -3.27
C VAL A 102 0.41 -10.95 -4.75
N HIS A 103 1.42 -11.22 -5.61
CA HIS A 103 1.26 -11.18 -7.08
C HIS A 103 1.51 -12.53 -7.77
N SER A 104 1.80 -13.58 -7.01
CA SER A 104 2.14 -14.90 -7.56
C SER A 104 1.54 -16.04 -6.74
N ARG A 105 1.54 -17.25 -7.32
CA ARG A 105 1.12 -18.49 -6.65
C ARG A 105 -0.29 -18.43 -6.05
N PHE A 106 -1.25 -17.84 -6.75
CA PHE A 106 -2.64 -17.66 -6.31
C PHE A 106 -3.42 -18.97 -6.02
N LYS A 107 -2.86 -20.13 -6.42
CA LYS A 107 -3.48 -21.46 -6.22
C LYS A 107 -2.97 -22.20 -4.99
N MET A 108 -2.26 -21.53 -4.07
CA MET A 108 -1.87 -22.12 -2.77
C MET A 108 -3.13 -22.50 -1.98
N SER A 109 -3.01 -23.51 -1.11
CA SER A 109 -4.08 -23.83 -0.17
C SER A 109 -4.35 -22.66 0.78
N ARG A 110 -5.54 -22.64 1.40
CA ARG A 110 -5.93 -21.61 2.37
C ARG A 110 -4.90 -21.46 3.48
N ASP A 111 -4.43 -22.55 4.05
CA ASP A 111 -3.50 -22.55 5.16
C ASP A 111 -2.11 -22.05 4.74
N GLU A 112 -1.61 -22.46 3.56
CA GLU A 112 -0.33 -22.00 3.01
C GLU A 112 -0.38 -20.51 2.69
N MET A 113 -1.44 -20.01 2.05
CA MET A 113 -1.58 -18.61 1.72
C MET A 113 -1.71 -17.75 2.99
N THR A 114 -2.46 -18.23 3.98
CA THR A 114 -2.61 -17.54 5.26
C THR A 114 -1.27 -17.44 6.01
N ALA A 115 -0.53 -18.55 6.11
CA ALA A 115 0.80 -18.56 6.74
C ALA A 115 1.79 -17.65 5.98
N ARG A 116 1.76 -17.66 4.65
CA ARG A 116 2.56 -16.79 3.78
C ARG A 116 2.34 -15.31 4.09
N ILE A 117 1.09 -14.88 4.14
CA ILE A 117 0.72 -13.48 4.41
C ILE A 117 1.08 -13.10 5.84
N ILE A 118 0.74 -13.94 6.83
CA ILE A 118 1.06 -13.67 8.24
C ILE A 118 2.57 -13.52 8.43
N ARG A 119 3.39 -14.39 7.83
CA ARG A 119 4.84 -14.26 7.89
C ARG A 119 5.32 -12.92 7.33
N ALA A 120 4.77 -12.48 6.21
CA ALA A 120 5.17 -11.20 5.60
C ALA A 120 4.80 -10.01 6.49
N ILE A 121 3.55 -9.95 6.98
CA ILE A 121 3.09 -8.82 7.79
C ILE A 121 3.68 -8.80 9.21
N SER A 122 4.32 -9.88 9.65
CA SER A 122 5.09 -9.91 10.90
C SER A 122 6.47 -9.27 10.77
N ASN A 123 6.93 -8.97 9.54
CA ASN A 123 8.18 -8.23 9.34
C ASN A 123 7.99 -6.78 9.80
N PRO A 124 8.89 -6.24 10.67
CA PRO A 124 8.74 -4.90 11.26
C PRO A 124 8.78 -3.76 10.23
N HIS A 125 9.29 -4.00 9.03
CA HIS A 125 9.31 -2.99 7.96
C HIS A 125 8.01 -2.91 7.17
N VAL A 126 7.12 -3.91 7.27
CA VAL A 126 5.82 -3.87 6.58
C VAL A 126 4.87 -2.93 7.29
N THR A 127 4.47 -1.89 6.59
CA THR A 127 3.55 -0.87 7.10
C THR A 127 2.10 -1.24 6.85
N MET A 128 1.82 -1.82 5.67
CA MET A 128 0.47 -2.19 5.28
C MET A 128 0.43 -3.41 4.36
N LEU A 129 -0.67 -4.18 4.46
CA LEU A 129 -1.00 -5.26 3.55
C LEU A 129 -1.84 -4.70 2.39
N GLY A 130 -1.36 -4.81 1.17
CA GLY A 130 -2.05 -4.38 -0.05
C GLY A 130 -3.07 -5.42 -0.53
N HIS A 131 -4.18 -4.98 -1.14
CA HIS A 131 -5.26 -5.79 -1.75
C HIS A 131 -5.33 -7.25 -1.26
N ALA A 132 -5.66 -7.41 0.01
CA ALA A 132 -5.48 -8.59 0.87
C ALA A 132 -6.12 -9.90 0.36
N THR A 133 -7.00 -9.86 -0.64
CA THR A 133 -7.59 -11.06 -1.27
C THR A 133 -7.08 -11.33 -2.66
N GLY A 134 -6.36 -10.40 -3.26
CA GLY A 134 -5.84 -10.48 -4.64
C GLY A 134 -6.93 -10.59 -5.71
N ARG A 135 -8.19 -10.33 -5.37
CA ARG A 135 -9.30 -10.40 -6.34
C ARG A 135 -9.20 -9.32 -7.41
N LEU A 136 -9.70 -9.66 -8.60
CA LEU A 136 -10.02 -8.71 -9.65
C LEU A 136 -11.48 -8.92 -10.04
N LEU A 137 -12.33 -7.94 -9.77
CA LEU A 137 -13.77 -8.02 -10.04
C LEU A 137 -14.01 -8.33 -11.52
N LEU A 138 -14.89 -9.28 -11.78
CA LEU A 138 -15.24 -9.80 -13.11
C LEU A 138 -14.10 -10.53 -13.85
N ALA A 139 -12.89 -10.64 -13.28
CA ALA A 139 -11.74 -11.25 -13.95
C ALA A 139 -11.07 -12.38 -13.14
N ARG A 140 -10.90 -12.23 -11.83
CA ARG A 140 -10.23 -13.22 -10.97
C ARG A 140 -10.88 -13.27 -9.59
N ALA A 141 -11.28 -14.47 -9.17
CA ALA A 141 -11.75 -14.71 -7.81
C ALA A 141 -10.63 -14.43 -6.78
N PRO A 142 -10.96 -14.11 -5.53
CA PRO A 142 -9.98 -14.05 -4.47
C PRO A 142 -9.25 -15.41 -4.34
N TYR A 143 -7.99 -15.37 -3.94
CA TYR A 143 -7.31 -16.61 -3.53
C TYR A 143 -7.86 -17.11 -2.19
N GLU A 144 -7.67 -18.40 -1.92
CA GLU A 144 -8.07 -19.02 -0.65
C GLU A 144 -7.19 -18.48 0.48
N VAL A 145 -7.81 -17.85 1.49
CA VAL A 145 -7.11 -17.27 2.65
C VAL A 145 -8.03 -17.19 3.86
N ASP A 146 -7.50 -17.36 5.06
CA ASP A 146 -8.19 -17.07 6.30
C ASP A 146 -8.02 -15.58 6.66
N LEU A 147 -8.94 -14.74 6.18
CA LEU A 147 -8.87 -13.30 6.45
C LEU A 147 -9.05 -12.97 7.94
N ASP A 148 -9.77 -13.77 8.71
CA ASP A 148 -9.91 -13.52 10.14
C ASP A 148 -8.56 -13.73 10.86
N ALA A 149 -7.81 -14.79 10.51
CA ALA A 149 -6.46 -15.01 11.01
C ALA A 149 -5.47 -13.92 10.56
N VAL A 150 -5.56 -13.47 9.31
CA VAL A 150 -4.73 -12.35 8.81
C VAL A 150 -5.05 -11.05 9.54
N ILE A 151 -6.32 -10.74 9.81
CA ILE A 151 -6.74 -9.55 10.56
C ILE A 151 -6.23 -9.62 12.01
N ASP A 152 -6.29 -10.81 12.66
CA ASP A 152 -5.76 -10.99 14.01
C ASP A 152 -4.24 -10.76 14.05
N ALA A 153 -3.49 -11.31 13.10
CA ALA A 153 -2.06 -11.08 12.96
C ALA A 153 -1.74 -9.60 12.66
N ALA A 154 -2.52 -8.94 11.80
CA ALA A 154 -2.34 -7.52 11.52
C ALA A 154 -2.54 -6.64 12.76
N ALA A 155 -3.49 -7.00 13.64
CA ALA A 155 -3.68 -6.33 14.92
C ALA A 155 -2.49 -6.55 15.86
N GLU A 156 -1.97 -7.77 15.95
CA GLU A 156 -0.82 -8.14 16.78
C GLU A 156 0.45 -7.42 16.34
N HIS A 157 0.73 -7.42 15.04
CA HIS A 157 1.92 -6.80 14.47
C HIS A 157 1.74 -5.31 14.15
N ARG A 158 0.55 -4.75 14.41
CA ARG A 158 0.18 -3.35 14.12
C ARG A 158 0.37 -2.97 12.64
N THR A 159 0.23 -3.93 11.74
CA THR A 159 0.23 -3.71 10.31
C THR A 159 -1.14 -3.20 9.88
N MET A 160 -1.17 -2.14 9.08
CA MET A 160 -2.41 -1.63 8.50
C MET A 160 -2.90 -2.58 7.41
N ILE A 161 -4.21 -2.54 7.12
CA ILE A 161 -4.77 -3.24 5.95
C ILE A 161 -5.35 -2.22 4.99
N GLU A 162 -5.03 -2.39 3.72
CA GLU A 162 -5.51 -1.55 2.64
C GLU A 162 -7.01 -1.75 2.36
N ILE A 163 -7.69 -0.65 2.11
CA ILE A 163 -8.91 -0.60 1.31
C ILE A 163 -8.47 -0.15 -0.08
N ASN A 164 -8.15 -1.10 -0.94
CA ASN A 164 -7.80 -0.82 -2.32
C ASN A 164 -9.04 -0.29 -3.06
N ALA A 165 -8.96 0.96 -3.47
CA ALA A 165 -10.07 1.69 -4.04
C ALA A 165 -10.20 1.51 -5.56
N SER A 166 -9.28 0.80 -6.22
CA SER A 166 -9.42 0.48 -7.63
C SER A 166 -10.80 -0.14 -7.90
N PRO A 167 -11.58 0.36 -8.86
CA PRO A 167 -12.89 -0.18 -9.19
C PRO A 167 -12.82 -1.65 -9.66
N TYR A 168 -11.64 -2.10 -10.07
CA TYR A 168 -11.40 -3.51 -10.42
C TYR A 168 -11.14 -4.41 -9.21
N ARG A 169 -10.93 -3.85 -8.01
CA ARG A 169 -10.62 -4.62 -6.79
C ARG A 169 -11.65 -4.41 -5.68
N LEU A 170 -11.78 -3.17 -5.16
CA LEU A 170 -12.55 -2.82 -3.95
C LEU A 170 -12.22 -3.77 -2.78
N ASP A 171 -10.95 -3.95 -2.51
CA ASP A 171 -10.39 -4.95 -1.60
C ASP A 171 -9.58 -4.25 -0.49
N LEU A 172 -9.93 -4.35 0.73
CA LEU A 172 -10.81 -5.23 1.49
C LEU A 172 -12.30 -4.81 1.38
N ASP A 173 -13.21 -5.79 1.44
CA ASP A 173 -14.65 -5.48 1.45
C ASP A 173 -15.13 -4.89 2.79
N SER A 174 -16.34 -4.31 2.78
CA SER A 174 -16.89 -3.61 3.94
C SER A 174 -17.18 -4.51 5.16
N VAL A 175 -17.34 -5.82 4.98
CA VAL A 175 -17.57 -6.76 6.09
C VAL A 175 -16.26 -7.00 6.84
N HIS A 176 -15.18 -7.27 6.10
CA HIS A 176 -13.86 -7.48 6.67
C HIS A 176 -13.24 -6.18 7.20
N CYS A 177 -13.50 -5.02 6.57
CA CYS A 177 -13.15 -3.72 7.14
C CYS A 177 -13.75 -3.50 8.54
N ARG A 178 -15.02 -3.86 8.74
CA ARG A 178 -15.66 -3.80 10.07
C ARG A 178 -15.01 -4.74 11.08
N ARG A 179 -14.61 -5.94 10.65
CA ARG A 179 -13.91 -6.90 11.52
C ARG A 179 -12.54 -6.36 11.91
N ALA A 180 -11.77 -5.85 10.95
CA ALA A 180 -10.47 -5.24 11.16
C ALA A 180 -10.55 -4.09 12.18
N ARG A 181 -11.51 -3.17 12.00
CA ARG A 181 -11.78 -2.09 12.96
C ARG A 181 -12.05 -2.62 14.36
N LYS A 182 -12.92 -3.64 14.52
CA LYS A 182 -13.26 -4.23 15.84
C LYS A 182 -12.04 -4.83 16.55
N LYS A 183 -11.03 -5.26 15.79
CA LYS A 183 -9.76 -5.80 16.29
C LYS A 183 -8.71 -4.71 16.53
N GLY A 184 -9.03 -3.45 16.26
CA GLY A 184 -8.11 -2.33 16.42
C GLY A 184 -7.12 -2.14 15.26
N VAL A 185 -7.31 -2.85 14.14
CA VAL A 185 -6.52 -2.66 12.93
C VAL A 185 -6.86 -1.32 12.30
N VAL A 186 -5.85 -0.49 12.05
CA VAL A 186 -6.00 0.75 11.30
C VAL A 186 -6.09 0.43 9.81
N LEU A 187 -7.02 1.09 9.13
CA LEU A 187 -7.22 0.92 7.69
C LEU A 187 -6.61 2.10 6.91
N VAL A 188 -6.22 1.85 5.66
CA VAL A 188 -5.70 2.90 4.76
C VAL A 188 -6.40 2.78 3.41
N ILE A 189 -6.88 3.90 2.86
CA ILE A 189 -7.57 3.91 1.57
C ILE A 189 -6.57 4.30 0.48
N ASN A 190 -6.34 3.41 -0.48
CA ASN A 190 -5.39 3.64 -1.58
C ASN A 190 -6.04 3.32 -2.93
N PRO A 191 -5.78 4.12 -3.97
CA PRO A 191 -6.38 3.92 -5.28
C PRO A 191 -5.69 2.83 -6.11
N ASP A 192 -4.46 2.44 -5.79
CA ASP A 192 -3.64 1.58 -6.65
C ASP A 192 -3.52 2.20 -8.06
N ALA A 193 -3.21 3.52 -8.06
CA ALA A 193 -3.30 4.34 -9.25
C ALA A 193 -2.06 4.17 -10.15
N HIS A 194 -2.30 3.81 -11.41
CA HIS A 194 -1.27 3.69 -12.45
C HIS A 194 -1.25 4.89 -13.41
N SER A 195 -2.11 5.87 -13.17
CA SER A 195 -2.19 7.13 -13.92
C SER A 195 -2.70 8.26 -13.04
N VAL A 196 -2.51 9.50 -13.48
CA VAL A 196 -3.06 10.68 -12.78
C VAL A 196 -4.58 10.59 -12.64
N ALA A 197 -5.27 10.05 -13.64
CA ALA A 197 -6.73 9.87 -13.59
C ALA A 197 -7.15 8.88 -12.49
N GLY A 198 -6.37 7.82 -12.27
CA GLY A 198 -6.61 6.78 -11.27
C GLY A 198 -6.57 7.30 -9.82
N LEU A 199 -5.94 8.45 -9.54
CA LEU A 199 -5.98 9.07 -8.22
C LEU A 199 -7.41 9.38 -7.74
N LYS A 200 -8.35 9.61 -8.66
CA LYS A 200 -9.76 9.86 -8.35
C LYS A 200 -10.50 8.63 -7.86
N ASP A 201 -9.98 7.44 -8.10
CA ASP A 201 -10.58 6.17 -7.67
C ASP A 201 -10.61 6.05 -6.14
N LEU A 202 -9.84 6.87 -5.42
CA LEU A 202 -9.91 6.99 -3.97
C LEU A 202 -11.35 7.13 -3.46
N SER A 203 -12.23 7.77 -4.24
CA SER A 203 -13.65 7.95 -3.92
C SER A 203 -14.41 6.63 -3.76
N TYR A 204 -14.06 5.57 -4.49
CA TYR A 204 -14.67 4.25 -4.34
C TYR A 204 -14.29 3.60 -3.01
N GLY A 205 -13.03 3.73 -2.58
CA GLY A 205 -12.56 3.26 -1.27
C GLY A 205 -13.26 3.98 -0.12
N VAL A 206 -13.53 5.30 -0.26
CA VAL A 206 -14.37 6.05 0.70
C VAL A 206 -15.78 5.46 0.74
N GLY A 207 -16.35 5.05 -0.39
CA GLY A 207 -17.64 4.34 -0.45
C GLY A 207 -17.62 3.04 0.34
N VAL A 208 -16.56 2.22 0.20
CA VAL A 208 -16.36 0.97 0.97
C VAL A 208 -16.24 1.27 2.47
N ALA A 209 -15.44 2.27 2.85
CA ALA A 209 -15.24 2.69 4.23
C ALA A 209 -16.56 3.13 4.88
N ARG A 210 -17.36 3.94 4.19
CA ARG A 210 -18.70 4.37 4.65
C ARG A 210 -19.63 3.17 4.85
N ARG A 211 -19.64 2.22 3.92
CA ARG A 211 -20.42 0.99 4.04
C ARG A 211 -19.95 0.11 5.20
N ALA A 212 -18.68 0.19 5.57
CA ALA A 212 -18.10 -0.48 6.73
C ALA A 212 -18.35 0.29 8.04
N TRP A 213 -18.97 1.47 7.99
CA TRP A 213 -19.22 2.35 9.14
C TRP A 213 -17.92 2.84 9.79
N LEU A 214 -16.89 3.00 8.98
CA LEU A 214 -15.63 3.59 9.43
C LEU A 214 -15.79 5.10 9.60
N THR A 215 -15.08 5.61 10.57
CA THR A 215 -14.95 7.05 10.82
C THR A 215 -13.56 7.53 10.36
N ARG A 216 -13.34 8.83 10.46
CA ARG A 216 -12.05 9.44 10.19
C ARG A 216 -10.92 8.82 11.03
N ASP A 217 -11.20 8.46 12.28
CA ASP A 217 -10.20 7.93 13.21
C ASP A 217 -9.81 6.48 12.91
N ASP A 218 -10.62 5.76 12.13
CA ASP A 218 -10.36 4.38 11.71
C ASP A 218 -9.48 4.32 10.46
N VAL A 219 -9.25 5.46 9.76
CA VAL A 219 -8.55 5.53 8.48
C VAL A 219 -7.30 6.38 8.58
N PHE A 220 -6.14 5.76 8.34
CA PHE A 220 -4.82 6.37 8.51
C PHE A 220 -4.63 7.66 7.72
N ASN A 221 -4.95 7.64 6.44
CA ASN A 221 -4.67 8.73 5.51
C ASN A 221 -5.73 9.83 5.46
N THR A 222 -6.54 9.94 6.52
CA THR A 222 -7.35 11.12 6.80
C THR A 222 -6.62 12.19 7.61
N ALA A 223 -5.47 11.84 8.18
CA ALA A 223 -4.66 12.74 8.99
C ALA A 223 -3.87 13.75 8.13
N PRO A 224 -3.50 14.93 8.69
CA PRO A 224 -2.61 15.89 8.03
C PRO A 224 -1.21 15.33 7.81
N VAL A 225 -0.49 15.89 6.82
CA VAL A 225 0.84 15.40 6.43
C VAL A 225 1.85 15.34 7.58
N ALA A 226 1.86 16.32 8.47
CA ALA A 226 2.77 16.32 9.62
C ALA A 226 2.54 15.13 10.56
N GLU A 227 1.28 14.83 10.85
CA GLU A 227 0.91 13.68 11.67
C GLU A 227 1.20 12.34 10.99
N ILE A 228 1.00 12.25 9.68
CA ILE A 228 1.35 11.08 8.87
C ILE A 228 2.84 10.80 8.92
N ALA A 229 3.68 11.82 8.72
CA ALA A 229 5.14 11.66 8.76
C ALA A 229 5.61 11.12 10.13
N ASP A 230 5.08 11.68 11.22
CA ASP A 230 5.38 11.22 12.57
C ASP A 230 4.92 9.78 12.84
N ARG A 231 3.76 9.40 12.33
CA ARG A 231 3.22 8.04 12.51
C ARG A 231 4.03 7.00 11.74
N LEU A 232 4.45 7.32 10.50
CA LEU A 232 5.31 6.45 9.70
C LEU A 232 6.69 6.29 10.33
N ALA A 233 7.32 7.39 10.78
CA ALA A 233 8.60 7.33 11.47
C ALA A 233 8.56 6.46 12.73
N ARG A 234 7.48 6.52 13.52
CA ARG A 234 7.30 5.65 14.71
C ARG A 234 7.08 4.19 14.33
N HIS A 235 6.51 3.89 13.17
CA HIS A 235 6.36 2.53 12.70
C HIS A 235 7.72 1.89 12.40
N ALA A 236 8.66 2.63 11.83
CA ALA A 236 10.00 2.15 11.51
C ALA A 236 10.88 1.78 12.73
N PHE A 237 10.47 2.16 13.95
CA PHE A 237 11.21 1.92 15.20
C PHE A 237 10.55 0.89 16.13
N ARG A 238 9.77 -0.06 15.57
CA ARG A 238 9.09 -1.11 16.37
C ARG A 238 9.89 -2.39 16.50
#